data_0ea89ded96ac902ccb9c840f98c80870
#
_entry.id   0ea89ded96ac902ccb9c840f98c80870
#
_cell.length_a   1.000
_cell.length_b   1.000
_cell.length_c   1.000
_cell.angle_alpha   90.00
_cell.angle_beta   90.00
_cell.angle_gamma   90.00
#
_symmetry.space_group_name_H-M   'P 1'
#
loop_
_entity.id
_entity.type
_entity.pdbx_description
1 polymer ?
#
loop_
_entity_poly.entity_id
_entity_poly.type
_entity_poly.pdbx_seq_one_letter_code
_entity_poly.pdbx_strand_id
1 'polypeptide(L)'
;MGETALSIGANTFAFFTRNPRGGKAKDLDMDDVAALRELMAQNDFGPLVAHAPYTYNPCSAKERAREFALEAMAEDLRRMEALPGNYYNFHPGAHVGQGSDAGIQMIVDTLCQVMFEGQQTTVLLETMAGKGTEVGRSFEELACIIEGVAAKCPELSDKLGVCLDTCHVSDAGYDIIHDLDGVLDEFDRVVGIDRLHAVHINDSKNPCGAHKDRHECIGKGYLGSEEFGGGMQVMQNIVSNGHLRSLPFILETPNELAGYAAEIRLLRSLQQ
;
A
#
# COMPACT_ATOMS: atom_id res chain seq x y z
N MET A 1 2.41 -19.33 -3.71
CA MET A 1 1.56 -18.21 -3.24
C MET A 1 0.24 -18.13 -4.01
N GLY A 2 0.23 -18.15 -5.34
CA GLY A 2 -0.99 -18.07 -6.13
C GLY A 2 -2.00 -19.19 -5.83
N GLU A 3 -1.58 -20.45 -5.77
CA GLU A 3 -2.45 -21.58 -5.39
C GLU A 3 -3.04 -21.42 -3.97
N THR A 4 -2.25 -20.89 -3.03
CA THR A 4 -2.73 -20.58 -1.68
C THR A 4 -3.80 -19.48 -1.71
N ALA A 5 -3.59 -18.41 -2.50
CA ALA A 5 -4.58 -17.37 -2.67
C ALA A 5 -5.90 -17.94 -3.22
N LEU A 6 -5.85 -18.74 -4.27
CA LEU A 6 -7.03 -19.41 -4.82
C LEU A 6 -7.73 -20.30 -3.79
N SER A 7 -6.99 -21.05 -2.96
CA SER A 7 -7.56 -21.96 -1.96
C SER A 7 -8.39 -21.26 -0.90
N ILE A 8 -8.16 -19.97 -0.67
CA ILE A 8 -8.92 -19.12 0.27
C ILE A 8 -9.92 -18.18 -0.42
N GLY A 9 -10.06 -18.31 -1.73
CA GLY A 9 -10.98 -17.49 -2.53
C GLY A 9 -10.46 -16.11 -2.88
N ALA A 10 -9.16 -15.84 -2.75
CA ALA A 10 -8.52 -14.61 -3.20
C ALA A 10 -8.18 -14.68 -4.70
N ASN A 11 -8.18 -13.52 -5.36
CA ASN A 11 -7.73 -13.34 -6.74
C ASN A 11 -6.65 -12.25 -6.87
N THR A 12 -6.05 -11.89 -5.79
CA THR A 12 -4.84 -11.07 -5.66
C THR A 12 -4.19 -11.35 -4.31
N PHE A 13 -2.96 -10.94 -4.11
CA PHE A 13 -2.28 -11.01 -2.82
C PHE A 13 -1.12 -10.02 -2.75
N ALA A 14 -0.73 -9.65 -1.52
CA ALA A 14 0.54 -8.99 -1.27
C ALA A 14 1.63 -10.01 -0.94
N PHE A 15 2.87 -9.66 -1.25
CA PHE A 15 4.04 -10.45 -0.91
C PHE A 15 5.27 -9.55 -0.72
N PHE A 16 6.21 -9.98 0.11
CA PHE A 16 7.48 -9.28 0.25
C PHE A 16 8.47 -9.73 -0.82
N THR A 17 9.11 -8.78 -1.48
CA THR A 17 10.15 -9.03 -2.49
C THR A 17 11.39 -9.71 -1.91
N ARG A 18 11.61 -9.53 -0.61
CA ARG A 18 12.67 -10.11 0.22
C ARG A 18 12.19 -10.28 1.66
N ASN A 19 13.06 -10.74 2.56
CA ASN A 19 12.68 -10.82 3.96
C ASN A 19 12.17 -9.46 4.48
N PRO A 20 10.98 -9.38 5.10
CA PRO A 20 10.38 -8.12 5.58
C PRO A 20 11.22 -7.38 6.62
N ARG A 21 12.20 -8.05 7.23
CA ARG A 21 13.19 -7.42 8.13
C ARG A 21 14.43 -6.90 7.39
N GLY A 22 14.40 -6.91 6.05
CA GLY A 22 15.53 -6.56 5.20
C GLY A 22 16.45 -7.75 4.91
N GLY A 23 17.52 -7.46 4.18
CA GLY A 23 18.51 -8.44 3.79
C GLY A 23 18.53 -8.72 2.27
N LYS A 24 19.41 -9.63 1.86
CA LYS A 24 19.58 -10.00 0.46
C LYS A 24 18.34 -10.77 -0.04
N ALA A 25 17.85 -10.41 -1.22
CA ALA A 25 16.83 -11.18 -1.90
C ALA A 25 17.41 -12.52 -2.39
N LYS A 26 16.57 -13.57 -2.42
CA LYS A 26 16.92 -14.84 -3.09
C LYS A 26 16.87 -14.65 -4.60
N ASP A 27 17.62 -15.45 -5.34
CA ASP A 27 17.50 -15.47 -6.79
C ASP A 27 16.07 -15.83 -7.21
N LEU A 28 15.60 -15.23 -8.32
CA LEU A 28 14.29 -15.56 -8.88
C LEU A 28 14.35 -16.94 -9.52
N ASP A 29 13.39 -17.78 -9.17
CA ASP A 29 13.10 -18.99 -9.90
C ASP A 29 12.16 -18.64 -11.08
N MET A 30 12.71 -18.65 -12.29
CA MET A 30 11.98 -18.23 -13.49
C MET A 30 10.90 -19.25 -13.88
N ASP A 31 11.03 -20.51 -13.47
CA ASP A 31 9.98 -21.53 -13.69
C ASP A 31 8.80 -21.27 -12.76
N ASP A 32 9.03 -20.91 -11.49
CA ASP A 32 7.98 -20.49 -10.53
C ASP A 32 7.30 -19.20 -10.99
N VAL A 33 8.06 -18.24 -11.51
CA VAL A 33 7.50 -17.00 -12.10
C VAL A 33 6.60 -17.31 -13.29
N ALA A 34 7.03 -18.19 -14.19
CA ALA A 34 6.23 -18.59 -15.35
C ALA A 34 4.95 -19.30 -14.94
N ALA A 35 5.04 -20.24 -13.98
CA ALA A 35 3.88 -20.92 -13.42
C ALA A 35 2.89 -19.98 -12.75
N LEU A 36 3.38 -18.97 -12.00
CA LEU A 36 2.53 -17.94 -11.40
C LEU A 36 1.80 -17.11 -12.46
N ARG A 37 2.51 -16.67 -13.51
CA ARG A 37 1.90 -15.90 -14.62
C ARG A 37 0.81 -16.70 -15.33
N GLU A 38 1.05 -17.98 -15.58
CA GLU A 38 0.04 -18.88 -16.17
C GLU A 38 -1.18 -19.05 -15.26
N LEU A 39 -0.96 -19.29 -13.95
CA LEU A 39 -2.02 -19.40 -12.97
C LEU A 39 -2.86 -18.10 -12.89
N MET A 40 -2.22 -16.94 -12.90
CA MET A 40 -2.91 -15.65 -12.90
C MET A 40 -3.79 -15.48 -14.14
N ALA A 41 -3.26 -15.81 -15.32
CA ALA A 41 -4.00 -15.70 -16.58
C ALA A 41 -5.20 -16.65 -16.68
N GLN A 42 -5.11 -17.83 -16.03
CA GLN A 42 -6.18 -18.84 -16.02
C GLN A 42 -7.28 -18.57 -14.99
N ASN A 43 -7.05 -17.72 -13.98
CA ASN A 43 -7.92 -17.58 -12.83
C ASN A 43 -8.38 -16.14 -12.54
N ASP A 44 -8.35 -15.27 -13.54
CA ASP A 44 -8.83 -13.88 -13.40
C ASP A 44 -8.19 -13.11 -12.23
N PHE A 45 -6.88 -13.27 -12.05
CA PHE A 45 -6.17 -12.52 -11.02
C PHE A 45 -6.12 -11.04 -11.36
N GLY A 46 -6.40 -10.21 -10.35
CA GLY A 46 -6.07 -8.79 -10.36
C GLY A 46 -4.56 -8.54 -10.20
N PRO A 47 -4.13 -7.29 -10.28
CA PRO A 47 -2.74 -6.93 -10.02
C PRO A 47 -2.28 -7.40 -8.64
N LEU A 48 -1.06 -7.93 -8.56
CA LEU A 48 -0.41 -8.27 -7.30
C LEU A 48 0.24 -7.02 -6.69
N VAL A 49 0.36 -7.01 -5.37
CA VAL A 49 1.02 -5.92 -4.64
C VAL A 49 2.28 -6.47 -3.97
N ALA A 50 3.44 -6.23 -4.56
CA ALA A 50 4.69 -6.50 -3.88
C ALA A 50 4.91 -5.43 -2.82
N HIS A 51 5.22 -5.81 -1.59
CA HIS A 51 5.50 -4.88 -0.51
C HIS A 51 6.98 -4.80 -0.21
N ALA A 52 7.51 -3.58 -0.14
CA ALA A 52 8.86 -3.35 0.34
C ALA A 52 9.01 -3.78 1.82
N PRO A 53 10.17 -4.25 2.25
CA PRO A 53 10.41 -4.44 3.67
C PRO A 53 10.14 -3.18 4.48
N TYR A 54 9.40 -3.31 5.57
CA TYR A 54 9.07 -2.19 6.47
C TYR A 54 10.29 -1.59 7.20
N THR A 55 11.46 -2.15 6.99
CA THR A 55 12.73 -1.57 7.45
C THR A 55 13.31 -0.54 6.49
N TYR A 56 12.72 -0.38 5.28
CA TYR A 56 13.14 0.66 4.35
C TYR A 56 12.75 2.03 4.90
N ASN A 57 13.69 2.95 4.80
CA ASN A 57 13.45 4.34 5.18
C ASN A 57 14.30 5.26 4.30
N PRO A 58 13.81 5.61 3.10
CA PRO A 58 14.52 6.47 2.16
C PRO A 58 14.75 7.89 2.69
N CYS A 59 13.98 8.32 3.70
CA CYS A 59 14.14 9.65 4.30
C CYS A 59 14.76 9.63 5.71
N SER A 60 15.42 8.53 6.09
CA SER A 60 16.11 8.41 7.39
C SER A 60 17.18 9.47 7.57
N ALA A 61 17.36 9.96 8.80
CA ALA A 61 18.53 10.78 9.18
C ALA A 61 19.87 10.01 9.05
N LYS A 62 19.81 8.66 9.07
CA LYS A 62 21.00 7.80 8.96
C LYS A 62 21.29 7.48 7.49
N GLU A 63 22.42 7.95 6.98
CA GLU A 63 22.86 7.73 5.59
C GLU A 63 22.85 6.25 5.20
N ARG A 64 23.42 5.37 6.01
CA ARG A 64 23.43 3.92 5.75
C ARG A 64 22.03 3.31 5.56
N ALA A 65 21.00 3.85 6.25
CA ALA A 65 19.62 3.37 6.08
C ALA A 65 19.04 3.82 4.74
N ARG A 66 19.38 5.03 4.30
CA ARG A 66 18.97 5.54 2.98
C ARG A 66 19.66 4.79 1.84
N GLU A 67 20.97 4.57 1.95
CA GLU A 67 21.75 3.79 0.97
C GLU A 67 21.16 2.37 0.82
N PHE A 68 20.89 1.71 1.95
CA PHE A 68 20.27 0.39 1.93
C PHE A 68 18.87 0.41 1.26
N ALA A 69 18.04 1.40 1.59
CA ALA A 69 16.72 1.53 0.96
C ALA A 69 16.86 1.75 -0.56
N LEU A 70 17.76 2.63 -0.98
CA LEU A 70 18.01 2.92 -2.39
C LEU A 70 18.46 1.66 -3.16
N GLU A 71 19.49 0.97 -2.67
CA GLU A 71 20.02 -0.23 -3.32
C GLU A 71 18.97 -1.34 -3.42
N ALA A 72 18.25 -1.57 -2.32
CA ALA A 72 17.28 -2.64 -2.23
C ALA A 72 16.02 -2.35 -3.06
N MET A 73 15.52 -1.11 -3.07
CA MET A 73 14.39 -0.71 -3.93
C MET A 73 14.76 -0.81 -5.41
N ALA A 74 15.97 -0.40 -5.80
CA ALA A 74 16.44 -0.52 -7.18
C ALA A 74 16.53 -1.99 -7.64
N GLU A 75 16.97 -2.89 -6.75
CA GLU A 75 16.96 -4.33 -7.03
C GLU A 75 15.54 -4.88 -7.10
N ASP A 76 14.68 -4.52 -6.15
CA ASP A 76 13.29 -4.98 -6.08
C ASP A 76 12.50 -4.58 -7.33
N LEU A 77 12.60 -3.34 -7.80
CA LEU A 77 11.92 -2.89 -9.01
C LEU A 77 12.35 -3.65 -10.26
N ARG A 78 13.66 -3.93 -10.42
CA ARG A 78 14.14 -4.76 -11.53
C ARG A 78 13.61 -6.19 -11.45
N ARG A 79 13.46 -6.74 -10.24
CA ARG A 79 12.90 -8.08 -10.02
C ARG A 79 11.40 -8.12 -10.34
N MET A 80 10.68 -7.04 -10.05
CA MET A 80 9.25 -6.94 -10.37
C MET A 80 8.96 -6.97 -11.86
N GLU A 81 9.91 -6.62 -12.72
CA GLU A 81 9.75 -6.74 -14.18
C GLU A 81 9.60 -8.20 -14.68
N ALA A 82 9.87 -9.19 -13.82
CA ALA A 82 9.50 -10.58 -14.08
C ALA A 82 7.97 -10.82 -13.98
N LEU A 83 7.26 -9.93 -13.29
CA LEU A 83 5.79 -9.91 -13.14
C LEU A 83 5.25 -8.55 -13.61
N PRO A 84 5.29 -8.25 -14.91
CA PRO A 84 4.92 -6.93 -15.45
C PRO A 84 3.46 -6.58 -15.17
N GLY A 85 3.16 -5.28 -15.01
CA GLY A 85 1.81 -4.76 -14.78
C GLY A 85 1.30 -4.94 -13.35
N ASN A 86 2.18 -5.31 -12.41
CA ASN A 86 1.89 -5.39 -10.98
C ASN A 86 2.40 -4.15 -10.22
N TYR A 87 2.13 -4.09 -8.94
CA TYR A 87 2.44 -2.94 -8.09
C TYR A 87 3.59 -3.25 -7.13
N TYR A 88 4.37 -2.21 -6.83
CA TYR A 88 5.38 -2.23 -5.77
C TYR A 88 5.04 -1.15 -4.75
N ASN A 89 4.52 -1.55 -3.60
CA ASN A 89 4.10 -0.68 -2.51
C ASN A 89 5.20 -0.50 -1.48
N PHE A 90 5.35 0.70 -0.93
CA PHE A 90 6.30 0.96 0.15
C PHE A 90 5.81 2.08 1.08
N HIS A 91 6.20 2.00 2.34
CA HIS A 91 6.06 3.10 3.29
C HIS A 91 7.04 4.22 2.94
N PRO A 92 6.60 5.47 2.74
CA PRO A 92 7.50 6.60 2.46
C PRO A 92 8.61 6.78 3.50
N GLY A 93 8.40 6.30 4.73
CA GLY A 93 9.40 6.27 5.78
C GLY A 93 9.20 7.36 6.83
N ALA A 94 10.24 7.63 7.62
CA ALA A 94 10.19 8.59 8.71
C ALA A 94 11.42 9.50 8.65
N HIS A 95 11.21 10.83 8.72
CA HIS A 95 12.26 11.84 8.59
C HIS A 95 13.16 11.98 9.83
N VAL A 96 12.80 11.37 10.95
CA VAL A 96 13.59 11.28 12.19
C VAL A 96 14.19 12.64 12.61
N GLY A 97 13.32 13.66 12.72
CA GLY A 97 13.69 14.99 13.22
C GLY A 97 14.28 15.96 12.19
N GLN A 98 14.41 15.56 10.90
CA GLN A 98 14.92 16.46 9.85
C GLN A 98 13.87 17.40 9.27
N GLY A 99 12.58 17.16 9.57
CA GLY A 99 11.43 17.88 9.01
C GLY A 99 10.83 17.14 7.81
N SER A 100 9.52 17.29 7.61
CA SER A 100 8.77 16.62 6.53
C SER A 100 9.28 17.05 5.14
N ASP A 101 9.55 18.33 4.93
CA ASP A 101 10.04 18.85 3.64
C ASP A 101 11.37 18.19 3.21
N ALA A 102 12.32 18.05 4.17
CA ALA A 102 13.56 17.36 3.91
C ALA A 102 13.34 15.86 3.64
N GLY A 103 12.40 15.25 4.38
CA GLY A 103 12.00 13.86 4.16
C GLY A 103 11.40 13.64 2.78
N ILE A 104 10.47 14.48 2.37
CA ILE A 104 9.83 14.45 1.05
C ILE A 104 10.88 14.57 -0.05
N GLN A 105 11.80 15.53 0.05
CA GLN A 105 12.85 15.69 -0.95
C GLN A 105 13.76 14.46 -1.07
N MET A 106 14.12 13.81 0.04
CA MET A 106 14.90 12.58 0.04
C MET A 106 14.15 11.41 -0.62
N ILE A 107 12.83 11.31 -0.40
CA ILE A 107 11.99 10.30 -1.05
C ILE A 107 11.93 10.55 -2.56
N VAL A 108 11.71 11.79 -2.99
CA VAL A 108 11.73 12.20 -4.41
C VAL A 108 13.06 11.83 -5.05
N ASP A 109 14.18 12.16 -4.39
CA ASP A 109 15.52 11.86 -4.89
C ASP A 109 15.75 10.35 -5.02
N THR A 110 15.26 9.57 -4.07
CA THR A 110 15.34 8.11 -4.11
C THR A 110 14.51 7.55 -5.27
N LEU A 111 13.25 7.97 -5.41
CA LEU A 111 12.37 7.49 -6.48
C LEU A 111 12.94 7.80 -7.86
N CYS A 112 13.43 9.01 -8.09
CA CYS A 112 14.07 9.38 -9.36
C CYS A 112 15.38 8.60 -9.64
N GLN A 113 15.99 7.98 -8.65
CA GLN A 113 17.19 7.15 -8.83
C GLN A 113 16.86 5.67 -9.05
N VAL A 114 15.80 5.15 -8.43
CA VAL A 114 15.48 3.72 -8.47
C VAL A 114 14.49 3.35 -9.56
N MET A 115 13.54 4.24 -9.89
CA MET A 115 12.62 4.07 -11.00
C MET A 115 13.35 4.27 -12.33
N PHE A 116 12.87 3.64 -13.39
CA PHE A 116 13.52 3.71 -14.70
C PHE A 116 12.50 3.77 -15.85
N GLU A 117 12.91 4.41 -16.93
CA GLU A 117 12.09 4.50 -18.14
C GLU A 117 11.77 3.12 -18.69
N GLY A 118 10.51 2.91 -19.06
CA GLY A 118 10.01 1.64 -19.60
C GLY A 118 9.67 0.57 -18.57
N GLN A 119 9.85 0.83 -17.23
CA GLN A 119 9.35 -0.11 -16.23
C GLN A 119 7.85 -0.34 -16.39
N GLN A 120 7.42 -1.59 -16.18
CA GLN A 120 6.02 -1.99 -16.23
C GLN A 120 5.36 -1.97 -14.84
N THR A 121 6.16 -1.98 -13.80
CA THR A 121 5.73 -1.94 -12.40
C THR A 121 5.34 -0.51 -12.02
N THR A 122 4.14 -0.33 -11.46
CA THR A 122 3.76 0.95 -10.84
C THR A 122 4.20 0.94 -9.37
N VAL A 123 4.88 1.99 -8.96
CA VAL A 123 5.32 2.19 -7.56
C VAL A 123 4.21 2.88 -6.79
N LEU A 124 3.86 2.37 -5.62
CA LEU A 124 2.81 2.93 -4.78
C LEU A 124 3.38 3.50 -3.48
N LEU A 125 3.05 4.76 -3.22
CA LEU A 125 3.22 5.38 -1.92
C LEU A 125 2.07 4.93 -1.02
N GLU A 126 2.36 4.30 0.09
CA GLU A 126 1.31 3.97 1.06
C GLU A 126 0.93 5.18 1.90
N THR A 127 -0.37 5.37 2.14
CA THR A 127 -0.84 6.33 3.15
C THR A 127 -0.37 5.90 4.53
N MET A 128 0.13 6.83 5.35
CA MET A 128 0.73 6.53 6.65
C MET A 128 -0.13 7.04 7.81
N ALA A 129 -0.07 6.33 8.94
CA ALA A 129 -0.81 6.68 10.15
C ALA A 129 -0.33 7.97 10.86
N GLY A 130 0.83 8.49 10.49
CA GLY A 130 1.44 9.66 11.14
C GLY A 130 2.09 9.36 12.48
N LYS A 131 2.54 8.13 12.67
CA LYS A 131 3.24 7.71 13.88
C LYS A 131 4.62 8.35 13.96
N GLY A 132 4.85 9.12 14.99
CA GLY A 132 6.13 9.80 15.23
C GLY A 132 6.45 10.81 14.12
N THR A 133 7.40 10.49 13.25
CA THR A 133 7.90 11.38 12.18
C THR A 133 7.70 10.77 10.78
N GLU A 134 6.69 9.93 10.62
CA GLU A 134 6.32 9.36 9.34
C GLU A 134 5.96 10.44 8.31
N VAL A 135 6.36 10.22 7.07
CA VAL A 135 6.02 11.02 5.89
C VAL A 135 4.94 10.27 5.11
N GLY A 136 4.01 11.00 4.49
CA GLY A 136 2.87 10.42 3.77
C GLY A 136 1.63 10.25 4.64
N ARG A 137 1.60 10.92 5.79
CA ARG A 137 0.47 10.92 6.73
C ARG A 137 -0.68 11.82 6.29
N SER A 138 -0.45 12.74 5.37
CA SER A 138 -1.49 13.56 4.76
C SER A 138 -1.44 13.45 3.24
N PHE A 139 -2.55 13.73 2.60
CA PHE A 139 -2.65 13.71 1.14
C PHE A 139 -1.73 14.76 0.50
N GLU A 140 -1.51 15.91 1.18
CA GLU A 140 -0.57 16.93 0.71
C GLU A 140 0.88 16.43 0.70
N GLU A 141 1.30 15.65 1.70
CA GLU A 141 2.66 15.08 1.71
C GLU A 141 2.84 14.08 0.55
N LEU A 142 1.81 13.26 0.24
CA LEU A 142 1.83 12.36 -0.92
C LEU A 142 1.85 13.15 -2.23
N ALA A 143 1.02 14.18 -2.35
CA ALA A 143 0.99 15.05 -3.52
C ALA A 143 2.36 15.72 -3.75
N CYS A 144 2.99 16.25 -2.69
CA CYS A 144 4.33 16.85 -2.77
C CYS A 144 5.38 15.86 -3.29
N ILE A 145 5.31 14.58 -2.89
CA ILE A 145 6.23 13.55 -3.41
C ILE A 145 5.97 13.32 -4.90
N ILE A 146 4.71 13.14 -5.30
CA ILE A 146 4.31 12.88 -6.69
C ILE A 146 4.69 14.05 -7.60
N GLU A 147 4.37 15.28 -7.20
CA GLU A 147 4.72 16.50 -7.91
C GLU A 147 6.24 16.71 -8.00
N GLY A 148 6.96 16.39 -6.90
CA GLY A 148 8.43 16.44 -6.88
C GLY A 148 9.06 15.48 -7.89
N VAL A 149 8.54 14.25 -8.00
CA VAL A 149 8.97 13.28 -9.02
C VAL A 149 8.60 13.77 -10.42
N ALA A 150 7.37 14.26 -10.62
CA ALA A 150 6.93 14.78 -11.91
C ALA A 150 7.75 15.99 -12.38
N ALA A 151 8.18 16.85 -11.46
CA ALA A 151 9.02 17.99 -11.77
C ALA A 151 10.49 17.61 -12.10
N LYS A 152 11.01 16.58 -11.41
CA LYS A 152 12.43 16.17 -11.52
C LYS A 152 12.65 15.11 -12.61
N CYS A 153 11.71 14.17 -12.75
CA CYS A 153 11.76 13.01 -13.63
C CYS A 153 10.39 12.79 -14.30
N PRO A 154 9.94 13.71 -15.19
CA PRO A 154 8.58 13.71 -15.72
C PRO A 154 8.21 12.41 -16.45
N GLU A 155 9.19 11.72 -17.04
CA GLU A 155 9.02 10.42 -17.73
C GLU A 155 8.63 9.27 -16.79
N LEU A 156 8.78 9.46 -15.47
CA LEU A 156 8.45 8.46 -14.46
C LEU A 156 7.11 8.73 -13.75
N SER A 157 6.52 9.90 -13.98
CA SER A 157 5.37 10.37 -13.22
C SER A 157 4.13 9.47 -13.33
N ASP A 158 3.90 8.85 -14.48
CA ASP A 158 2.78 7.93 -14.72
C ASP A 158 2.97 6.54 -14.07
N LYS A 159 4.17 6.27 -13.57
CA LYS A 159 4.52 5.03 -12.86
C LYS A 159 4.52 5.17 -11.33
N LEU A 160 4.02 6.29 -10.83
CA LEU A 160 3.90 6.55 -9.39
C LEU A 160 2.43 6.76 -9.02
N GLY A 161 1.95 5.98 -8.05
CA GLY A 161 0.58 6.04 -7.53
C GLY A 161 0.54 5.92 -6.02
N VAL A 162 -0.64 5.62 -5.49
CA VAL A 162 -0.91 5.53 -4.05
C VAL A 162 -1.60 4.21 -3.73
N CYS A 163 -1.26 3.63 -2.59
CA CYS A 163 -2.01 2.60 -1.88
C CYS A 163 -2.66 3.23 -0.66
N LEU A 164 -3.98 3.15 -0.57
CA LEU A 164 -4.73 3.65 0.59
C LEU A 164 -4.89 2.53 1.61
N ASP A 165 -4.32 2.69 2.80
CA ASP A 165 -4.58 1.79 3.93
C ASP A 165 -5.69 2.39 4.83
N THR A 166 -6.77 1.63 5.04
CA THR A 166 -7.94 2.10 5.80
C THR A 166 -7.65 2.34 7.28
N CYS A 167 -6.78 1.53 7.88
CA CYS A 167 -6.31 1.76 9.23
C CYS A 167 -5.45 3.03 9.32
N HIS A 168 -4.51 3.20 8.38
CA HIS A 168 -3.59 4.34 8.38
C HIS A 168 -4.31 5.67 8.16
N VAL A 169 -5.21 5.77 7.19
CA VAL A 169 -5.95 7.03 6.96
C VAL A 169 -6.84 7.38 8.15
N SER A 170 -7.49 6.39 8.77
CA SER A 170 -8.26 6.62 10.00
C SER A 170 -7.33 7.07 11.15
N ASP A 171 -6.23 6.37 11.36
CA ASP A 171 -5.25 6.73 12.41
C ASP A 171 -4.61 8.11 12.16
N ALA A 172 -4.46 8.53 10.90
CA ALA A 172 -3.99 9.87 10.52
C ALA A 172 -5.02 10.99 10.80
N GLY A 173 -6.28 10.64 10.99
CA GLY A 173 -7.35 11.59 11.34
C GLY A 173 -8.41 11.81 10.25
N TYR A 174 -8.37 11.07 9.15
CA TYR A 174 -9.41 11.09 8.12
C TYR A 174 -10.61 10.24 8.58
N ASP A 175 -11.78 10.84 8.71
CA ASP A 175 -12.98 10.19 9.24
C ASP A 175 -13.69 9.34 8.16
N ILE A 176 -13.11 8.21 7.82
CA ILE A 176 -13.71 7.26 6.87
C ILE A 176 -14.91 6.49 7.46
N ILE A 177 -15.19 6.64 8.74
CA ILE A 177 -16.35 6.04 9.40
C ILE A 177 -17.61 6.80 9.02
N HIS A 178 -17.59 8.13 9.13
CA HIS A 178 -18.76 8.98 8.97
C HIS A 178 -18.81 9.71 7.62
N ASP A 179 -17.66 9.91 6.97
CA ASP A 179 -17.54 10.71 5.75
C ASP A 179 -16.51 10.14 4.76
N LEU A 180 -16.65 8.88 4.37
CA LEU A 180 -15.78 8.24 3.38
C LEU A 180 -15.73 9.01 2.05
N ASP A 181 -16.91 9.45 1.57
CA ASP A 181 -16.99 10.19 0.29
C ASP A 181 -16.26 11.53 0.38
N GLY A 182 -16.42 12.29 1.47
CA GLY A 182 -15.68 13.53 1.68
C GLY A 182 -14.16 13.33 1.78
N VAL A 183 -13.71 12.23 2.38
CA VAL A 183 -12.28 11.86 2.42
C VAL A 183 -11.76 11.54 1.01
N LEU A 184 -12.54 10.80 0.20
CA LEU A 184 -12.15 10.49 -1.18
C LEU A 184 -12.21 11.72 -2.10
N ASP A 185 -13.17 12.63 -1.91
CA ASP A 185 -13.23 13.92 -2.60
C ASP A 185 -12.00 14.79 -2.25
N GLU A 186 -11.56 14.79 -1.00
CA GLU A 186 -10.33 15.46 -0.59
C GLU A 186 -9.10 14.82 -1.25
N PHE A 187 -9.03 13.48 -1.27
CA PHE A 187 -7.96 12.75 -1.96
C PHE A 187 -7.94 13.10 -3.45
N ASP A 188 -9.08 13.12 -4.12
CA ASP A 188 -9.17 13.48 -5.55
C ASP A 188 -8.69 14.91 -5.80
N ARG A 189 -9.11 15.84 -4.97
CA ARG A 189 -8.71 17.25 -5.10
C ARG A 189 -7.22 17.49 -4.89
N VAL A 190 -6.57 16.72 -3.99
CA VAL A 190 -5.17 16.95 -3.56
C VAL A 190 -4.19 16.09 -4.37
N VAL A 191 -4.51 14.80 -4.57
CA VAL A 191 -3.63 13.82 -5.20
C VAL A 191 -4.11 13.44 -6.61
N GLY A 192 -5.43 13.37 -6.80
CA GLY A 192 -6.10 12.84 -7.97
C GLY A 192 -6.51 11.36 -7.79
N ILE A 193 -7.79 11.07 -7.99
CA ILE A 193 -8.33 9.71 -7.77
C ILE A 193 -7.71 8.67 -8.70
N ASP A 194 -7.29 9.07 -9.89
CA ASP A 194 -6.61 8.20 -10.87
C ASP A 194 -5.23 7.71 -10.40
N ARG A 195 -4.67 8.30 -9.34
CA ARG A 195 -3.44 7.86 -8.71
C ARG A 195 -3.65 6.73 -7.69
N LEU A 196 -4.89 6.46 -7.32
CA LEU A 196 -5.21 5.40 -6.36
C LEU A 196 -5.27 4.06 -7.09
N HIS A 197 -4.37 3.13 -6.77
CA HIS A 197 -4.23 1.86 -7.49
C HIS A 197 -4.46 0.62 -6.63
N ALA A 198 -4.39 0.73 -5.31
CA ALA A 198 -4.62 -0.38 -4.40
C ALA A 198 -5.20 0.11 -3.07
N VAL A 199 -5.87 -0.78 -2.37
CA VAL A 199 -6.39 -0.54 -1.02
C VAL A 199 -5.89 -1.65 -0.10
N HIS A 200 -5.20 -1.29 0.97
CA HIS A 200 -5.04 -2.17 2.13
C HIS A 200 -6.30 -2.01 3.00
N ILE A 201 -7.12 -3.05 3.02
CA ILE A 201 -8.37 -3.04 3.79
C ILE A 201 -8.14 -3.71 5.14
N ASN A 202 -7.97 -2.90 6.16
CA ASN A 202 -7.69 -3.29 7.53
C ASN A 202 -8.66 -2.62 8.49
N ASP A 203 -8.99 -3.30 9.59
CA ASP A 203 -9.64 -2.64 10.72
C ASP A 203 -8.56 -2.04 11.65
N SER A 204 -8.91 -1.07 12.49
CA SER A 204 -7.96 -0.43 13.40
C SER A 204 -8.26 -0.75 14.86
N LYS A 205 -7.20 -1.05 15.62
CA LYS A 205 -7.27 -1.17 17.10
C LYS A 205 -7.50 0.16 17.80
N ASN A 206 -7.46 1.27 17.09
CA ASN A 206 -7.44 2.60 17.69
C ASN A 206 -8.54 3.47 17.08
N PRO A 207 -8.99 4.50 17.82
CA PRO A 207 -9.91 5.50 17.28
C PRO A 207 -9.22 6.37 16.21
N CYS A 208 -10.03 7.02 15.38
CA CYS A 208 -9.58 7.99 14.39
C CYS A 208 -8.66 9.04 15.03
N GLY A 209 -7.55 9.36 14.34
CA GLY A 209 -6.55 10.33 14.80
C GLY A 209 -5.59 9.82 15.90
N ALA A 210 -5.51 8.52 16.11
CA ALA A 210 -4.67 7.95 17.18
C ALA A 210 -3.16 7.92 16.85
N HIS A 211 -2.77 7.94 15.59
CA HIS A 211 -1.39 7.87 15.09
C HIS A 211 -0.61 6.65 15.61
N LYS A 212 -1.20 5.45 15.53
CA LYS A 212 -0.64 4.23 16.15
C LYS A 212 -0.22 3.16 15.17
N ASP A 213 -0.90 3.03 14.04
CA ASP A 213 -0.67 1.97 13.08
C ASP A 213 -0.74 0.58 13.77
N ARG A 214 -1.95 0.11 14.01
CA ARG A 214 -2.22 -1.20 14.60
C ARG A 214 -3.47 -1.80 13.98
N HIS A 215 -3.26 -2.72 13.05
CA HIS A 215 -4.33 -3.46 12.39
C HIS A 215 -5.08 -4.39 13.34
N GLU A 216 -6.38 -4.51 13.12
CA GLU A 216 -7.26 -5.49 13.76
C GLU A 216 -7.96 -6.32 12.69
N CYS A 217 -8.51 -7.47 13.08
CA CYS A 217 -9.37 -8.28 12.20
C CYS A 217 -10.63 -7.51 11.82
N ILE A 218 -11.10 -7.68 10.60
CA ILE A 218 -12.31 -7.02 10.08
C ILE A 218 -13.50 -7.26 11.02
N GLY A 219 -14.16 -6.18 11.42
CA GLY A 219 -15.32 -6.20 12.31
C GLY A 219 -14.98 -6.27 13.81
N LYS A 220 -13.72 -6.20 14.18
CA LYS A 220 -13.29 -6.27 15.59
C LYS A 220 -12.62 -4.99 16.12
N GLY A 221 -12.34 -4.05 15.26
CA GLY A 221 -11.71 -2.77 15.57
C GLY A 221 -12.68 -1.60 15.48
N TYR A 222 -12.12 -0.41 15.50
CA TYR A 222 -12.86 0.84 15.52
C TYR A 222 -13.60 1.13 14.21
N LEU A 223 -13.16 0.58 13.07
CA LEU A 223 -13.82 0.77 11.79
C LEU A 223 -15.02 -0.16 11.63
N GLY A 224 -14.83 -1.44 11.93
CA GLY A 224 -15.82 -2.48 11.63
C GLY A 224 -16.72 -2.91 12.78
N SER A 225 -16.51 -2.44 14.01
CA SER A 225 -17.29 -2.82 15.19
C SER A 225 -18.21 -1.70 15.67
N GLU A 226 -19.49 -2.02 15.89
CA GLU A 226 -20.46 -1.09 16.49
C GLU A 226 -20.11 -0.71 17.92
N GLU A 227 -19.40 -1.58 18.64
CA GLU A 227 -18.95 -1.32 20.02
C GLU A 227 -18.06 -0.08 20.10
N PHE A 228 -17.30 0.21 19.04
CA PHE A 228 -16.36 1.32 18.96
C PHE A 228 -16.84 2.49 18.09
N GLY A 229 -18.08 2.45 17.62
CA GLY A 229 -18.70 3.53 16.85
C GLY A 229 -18.59 3.38 15.33
N GLY A 230 -17.89 2.34 14.84
CA GLY A 230 -17.88 1.93 13.44
C GLY A 230 -19.05 0.99 13.11
N GLY A 231 -18.77 -0.07 12.40
CA GLY A 231 -19.74 -1.12 12.06
C GLY A 231 -19.47 -1.71 10.69
N MET A 232 -20.06 -2.86 10.40
CA MET A 232 -19.89 -3.51 9.10
C MET A 232 -20.38 -2.67 7.93
N GLN A 233 -21.23 -1.65 8.18
CA GLN A 233 -21.63 -0.68 7.17
C GLN A 233 -20.43 0.14 6.65
N VAL A 234 -19.45 0.45 7.50
CA VAL A 234 -18.20 1.12 7.09
C VAL A 234 -17.44 0.26 6.09
N MET A 235 -17.26 -1.03 6.40
CA MET A 235 -16.62 -1.99 5.49
C MET A 235 -17.38 -2.14 4.18
N GLN A 236 -18.73 -2.19 4.24
CA GLN A 236 -19.57 -2.22 3.05
C GLN A 236 -19.40 -0.96 2.20
N ASN A 237 -19.41 0.21 2.81
CA ASN A 237 -19.20 1.47 2.10
C ASN A 237 -17.84 1.48 1.37
N ILE A 238 -16.78 0.99 2.02
CA ILE A 238 -15.45 0.92 1.42
C ILE A 238 -15.43 -0.02 0.20
N VAL A 239 -15.88 -1.29 0.36
CA VAL A 239 -15.77 -2.27 -0.73
C VAL A 239 -16.74 -2.05 -1.87
N SER A 240 -17.83 -1.28 -1.65
CA SER A 240 -18.84 -0.95 -2.66
C SER A 240 -18.66 0.44 -3.27
N ASN A 241 -17.74 1.27 -2.73
CA ASN A 241 -17.50 2.63 -3.23
C ASN A 241 -17.13 2.63 -4.72
N GLY A 242 -17.68 3.57 -5.48
CA GLY A 242 -17.50 3.65 -6.93
C GLY A 242 -16.06 3.80 -7.39
N HIS A 243 -15.21 4.47 -6.60
CA HIS A 243 -13.79 4.68 -6.87
C HIS A 243 -12.90 3.51 -6.43
N LEU A 244 -13.32 2.77 -5.39
CA LEU A 244 -12.50 1.74 -4.77
C LEU A 244 -12.78 0.33 -5.28
N ARG A 245 -14.03 -0.01 -5.57
CA ARG A 245 -14.51 -1.39 -5.82
C ARG A 245 -13.80 -2.15 -6.95
N SER A 246 -13.15 -1.44 -7.87
CA SER A 246 -12.40 -2.03 -9.00
C SER A 246 -10.93 -2.21 -8.70
N LEU A 247 -10.42 -1.70 -7.57
CA LEU A 247 -9.04 -1.80 -7.16
C LEU A 247 -8.77 -3.14 -6.45
N PRO A 248 -7.53 -3.63 -6.44
CA PRO A 248 -7.16 -4.75 -5.59
C PRO A 248 -7.26 -4.36 -4.11
N PHE A 249 -8.01 -5.15 -3.34
CA PHE A 249 -8.09 -5.07 -1.89
C PHE A 249 -7.16 -6.09 -1.26
N ILE A 250 -6.27 -5.66 -0.39
CA ILE A 250 -5.30 -6.49 0.32
C ILE A 250 -5.60 -6.45 1.82
N LEU A 251 -5.63 -7.61 2.45
CA LEU A 251 -5.77 -7.76 3.90
C LEU A 251 -4.39 -7.94 4.54
N GLU A 252 -4.11 -7.13 5.56
CA GLU A 252 -2.91 -7.24 6.42
C GLU A 252 -3.31 -7.41 7.89
N THR A 253 -4.52 -7.91 8.11
CA THR A 253 -5.08 -8.17 9.43
C THR A 253 -4.28 -9.27 10.16
N PRO A 254 -4.27 -9.28 11.52
CA PRO A 254 -3.50 -10.25 12.29
C PRO A 254 -4.18 -11.63 12.31
N ASN A 255 -4.27 -12.24 11.12
CA ASN A 255 -4.94 -13.52 10.90
C ASN A 255 -3.99 -14.62 10.43
N GLU A 256 -4.44 -15.84 10.60
CA GLU A 256 -3.94 -17.03 9.91
C GLU A 256 -4.76 -17.27 8.62
N LEU A 257 -4.32 -18.20 7.78
CA LEU A 257 -4.94 -18.47 6.46
C LEU A 257 -6.47 -18.69 6.52
N ALA A 258 -6.96 -19.40 7.55
CA ALA A 258 -8.40 -19.61 7.73
C ALA A 258 -9.16 -18.33 8.09
N GLY A 259 -8.53 -17.42 8.82
CA GLY A 259 -9.08 -16.10 9.13
C GLY A 259 -9.16 -15.23 7.88
N TYR A 260 -8.10 -15.17 7.08
CA TYR A 260 -8.14 -14.49 5.78
C TYR A 260 -9.25 -15.02 4.88
N ALA A 261 -9.41 -16.36 4.80
CA ALA A 261 -10.50 -16.96 4.02
C ALA A 261 -11.89 -16.53 4.53
N ALA A 262 -12.05 -16.33 5.83
CA ALA A 262 -13.32 -15.86 6.41
C ALA A 262 -13.56 -14.37 6.10
N GLU A 263 -12.54 -13.53 6.24
CA GLU A 263 -12.63 -12.09 5.94
C GLU A 263 -12.86 -11.81 4.44
N ILE A 264 -12.20 -12.55 3.55
CA ILE A 264 -12.43 -12.45 2.10
C ILE A 264 -13.90 -12.78 1.77
N ARG A 265 -14.45 -13.88 2.32
CA ARG A 265 -15.87 -14.22 2.12
C ARG A 265 -16.81 -13.15 2.66
N LEU A 266 -16.50 -12.62 3.84
CA LEU A 266 -17.27 -11.56 4.48
C LEU A 266 -17.28 -10.31 3.59
N LEU A 267 -16.12 -9.77 3.22
CA LEU A 267 -16.01 -8.55 2.41
C LEU A 267 -16.65 -8.72 1.03
N ARG A 268 -16.49 -9.87 0.37
CA ARG A 268 -17.18 -10.17 -0.90
C ARG A 268 -18.70 -10.22 -0.75
N SER A 269 -19.23 -10.66 0.40
CA SER A 269 -20.67 -10.65 0.64
C SER A 269 -21.24 -9.25 0.84
N LEU A 270 -20.40 -8.27 1.17
CA LEU A 270 -20.76 -6.86 1.32
C LEU A 270 -20.67 -6.07 0.00
N GLN A 271 -19.92 -6.57 -0.95
CA GLN A 271 -19.71 -5.96 -2.27
C GLN A 271 -20.90 -6.29 -3.19
N GLN A 272 -22.04 -5.67 -2.98
CA GLN A 272 -23.24 -5.88 -3.79
C GLN A 272 -23.60 -4.64 -4.62
#